data_53a18a1e0703632e06f71d9ff071d31a
#
_entry.id   53a18a1e0703632e06f71d9ff071d31a
#
_cell.length_a   1.000
_cell.length_b   1.000
_cell.length_c   1.000
_cell.angle_alpha   90.00
_cell.angle_beta   90.00
_cell.angle_gamma   90.00
#
_symmetry.space_group_name_H-M   'P 1'
#
loop_
_entity.id
_entity.type
_entity.pdbx_description
1 polymer ?
#
loop_
_entity_poly.entity_id
_entity_poly.type
_entity_poly.pdbx_seq_one_letter_code
_entity_poly.pdbx_strand_id
1 'polypeptide(L)'
;MRSMERKIQGNPTAKSLQLTEGEVYTLIFVMQDQGSKKKVKKKKRMQLMRCYPHHAEFKDEKGIRRSFRYWDIEKLLLGEPR
;
A
#
# COMPACT_ATOMS: atom_id res chain seq x y z
N MET A 1 -3.85 26.99 -3.59
CA MET A 1 -4.12 26.29 -3.54
C MET A 1 -4.10 25.52 -3.45
N ARG A 2 -4.06 25.23 -3.52
CA ARG A 2 -4.27 24.47 -3.36
C ARG A 2 -4.04 23.50 -3.45
N SER A 3 -3.77 23.51 -3.63
CA SER A 3 -3.34 22.37 -4.06
C SER A 3 -3.73 21.19 -3.33
N MET A 4 -3.76 21.04 -2.27
CA MET A 4 -4.06 19.93 -1.65
C MET A 4 -5.36 19.50 -1.74
N GLU A 5 -6.09 20.28 -2.14
CA GLU A 5 -7.38 19.89 -2.22
C GLU A 5 -7.61 18.90 -3.15
N ARG A 6 -6.89 18.85 -4.19
CA ARG A 6 -7.19 17.95 -5.14
C ARG A 6 -7.05 16.62 -4.73
N LYS A 7 -6.25 16.33 -3.83
CA LYS A 7 -6.08 14.98 -3.49
C LYS A 7 -7.29 14.44 -2.85
N ILE A 8 -8.20 15.22 -2.46
CA ILE A 8 -9.38 14.72 -1.88
C ILE A 8 -10.37 14.33 -2.91
N GLN A 9 -10.11 14.67 -4.15
CA GLN A 9 -11.01 14.40 -5.17
C GLN A 9 -10.84 13.05 -5.70
N GLY A 10 -11.35 12.11 -5.57
CA GLY A 10 -11.26 10.83 -6.20
C GLY A 10 -10.35 9.87 -5.51
N ASN A 11 -10.24 8.71 -6.05
CA ASN A 11 -9.52 7.61 -5.45
C ASN A 11 -8.05 7.65 -5.79
N PRO A 12 -7.19 7.13 -4.93
CA PRO A 12 -5.78 7.04 -5.28
C PRO A 12 -5.58 6.12 -6.48
N THR A 13 -4.57 6.41 -7.25
CA THR A 13 -4.22 5.61 -8.42
C THR A 13 -2.72 5.31 -8.38
N ALA A 14 -2.26 4.44 -9.26
CA ALA A 14 -0.85 4.14 -9.35
C ALA A 14 -0.06 5.40 -9.62
N LYS A 15 -0.57 6.29 -10.47
CA LYS A 15 0.13 7.51 -10.79
C LYS A 15 0.17 8.47 -9.61
N SER A 16 -0.94 8.62 -8.89
CA SER A 16 -0.96 9.53 -7.77
C SER A 16 -0.10 9.03 -6.62
N LEU A 17 0.08 7.72 -6.49
CA LEU A 17 0.94 7.15 -5.48
C LEU A 17 2.38 7.00 -5.97
N GLN A 18 2.66 7.39 -7.20
CA GLN A 18 3.98 7.31 -7.81
C GLN A 18 4.55 5.90 -7.80
N LEU A 19 3.72 4.94 -8.16
CA LEU A 19 4.13 3.55 -8.20
C LEU A 19 4.72 3.22 -9.57
N THR A 20 5.81 2.46 -9.55
CA THR A 20 6.49 2.03 -10.76
C THR A 20 6.59 0.52 -10.78
N GLU A 21 6.11 -0.11 -11.84
CA GLU A 21 6.20 -1.56 -11.97
C GLU A 21 7.65 -2.00 -11.95
N GLY A 22 7.92 -3.07 -11.25
CA GLY A 22 9.26 -3.61 -11.12
C GLY A 22 10.01 -3.13 -9.89
N GLU A 23 9.56 -2.06 -9.27
CA GLU A 23 10.22 -1.52 -8.09
C GLU A 23 9.78 -2.24 -6.83
N VAL A 24 10.63 -2.21 -5.81
CA VAL A 24 10.32 -2.83 -4.53
C VAL A 24 9.88 -1.74 -3.56
N TYR A 25 8.77 -1.99 -2.89
CA TYR A 25 8.23 -1.05 -1.92
C TYR A 25 8.11 -1.72 -0.56
N THR A 26 8.30 -0.94 0.50
CA THR A 26 8.10 -1.43 1.85
C THR A 26 6.67 -1.13 2.25
N LEU A 27 5.90 -2.18 2.48
CA LEU A 27 4.51 -2.04 2.90
C LEU A 27 4.43 -2.33 4.39
N ILE A 28 3.81 -1.42 5.12
CA ILE A 28 3.74 -1.50 6.57
C ILE A 28 2.36 -1.96 6.96
N PHE A 29 2.28 -3.17 7.50
CA PHE A 29 1.01 -3.74 7.92
C PHE A 29 0.82 -3.50 9.40
N VAL A 30 -0.30 -2.90 9.78
CA VAL A 30 -0.61 -2.63 11.16
C VAL A 30 -1.55 -3.72 11.63
N MET A 31 -1.11 -4.49 12.62
CA MET A 31 -1.90 -5.59 13.13
C MET A 31 -2.09 -5.40 14.61
N GLN A 32 -3.18 -5.92 15.15
CA GLN A 32 -3.42 -5.85 16.57
C GLN A 32 -2.96 -7.16 17.19
N ASP A 33 -2.15 -7.05 18.25
CA ASP A 33 -1.68 -8.23 18.93
C ASP A 33 -2.84 -8.80 19.74
N GLN A 34 -3.07 -10.11 19.63
CA GLN A 34 -4.21 -10.70 20.30
C GLN A 34 -4.06 -10.74 21.80
N GLY A 35 -2.91 -10.86 22.33
CA GLY A 35 -2.72 -10.93 23.77
C GLY A 35 -2.68 -9.58 24.45
N SER A 36 -2.66 -8.51 23.70
CA SER A 36 -2.62 -7.18 24.29
C SER A 36 -3.37 -6.26 23.36
N LYS A 37 -3.62 -5.05 23.78
CA LYS A 37 -4.33 -4.10 22.94
C LYS A 37 -3.36 -3.26 22.13
N LYS A 38 -2.12 -3.64 22.08
CA LYS A 38 -1.13 -2.87 21.35
C LYS A 38 -1.18 -3.23 19.86
N LYS A 39 -0.97 -2.24 19.04
CA LYS A 39 -0.86 -2.45 17.62
C LYS A 39 0.58 -2.68 17.25
N VAL A 40 0.82 -3.65 16.40
CA VAL A 40 2.16 -4.01 15.96
C VAL A 40 2.26 -3.70 14.49
N LYS A 41 3.35 -3.08 14.08
CA LYS A 41 3.61 -2.79 12.68
C LYS A 41 4.61 -3.77 12.14
N LYS A 42 4.27 -4.39 11.01
CA LYS A 42 5.19 -5.29 10.33
C LYS A 42 5.51 -4.72 8.97
N LYS A 43 6.78 -4.62 8.66
CA LYS A 43 7.22 -4.12 7.38
C LYS A 43 7.55 -5.30 6.48
N LYS A 44 7.01 -5.28 5.27
CA LYS A 44 7.30 -6.30 4.28
C LYS A 44 7.73 -5.63 3.00
N ARG A 45 8.79 -6.13 2.41
CA ARG A 45 9.25 -5.61 1.13
C ARG A 45 8.61 -6.44 0.03
N MET A 46 7.90 -5.79 -0.86
CA MET A 46 7.21 -6.47 -1.94
C MET A 46 7.49 -5.76 -3.24
N GLN A 47 7.62 -6.53 -4.30
CA GLN A 47 7.89 -5.98 -5.62
C GLN A 47 6.57 -5.73 -6.32
N LEU A 48 6.43 -4.54 -6.89
CA LEU A 48 5.23 -4.22 -7.65
C LEU A 48 5.34 -4.91 -9.01
N MET A 49 4.42 -5.81 -9.28
CA MET A 49 4.45 -6.58 -10.51
C MET A 49 3.66 -5.92 -11.62
N ARG A 50 2.45 -5.46 -11.33
CA ARG A 50 1.62 -4.85 -12.36
C ARG A 50 0.58 -3.93 -11.74
N CYS A 51 0.29 -2.83 -12.41
CA CYS A 51 -0.73 -1.91 -11.99
C CYS A 51 -1.96 -2.09 -12.87
N TYR A 52 -3.12 -2.17 -12.22
CA TYR A 52 -4.41 -2.26 -12.90
C TYR A 52 -5.21 -1.00 -12.54
N PRO A 53 -6.34 -0.75 -13.19
CA PRO A 53 -7.07 0.50 -12.94
C PRO A 53 -7.50 0.74 -11.50
N HIS A 54 -7.83 -0.33 -10.75
CA HIS A 54 -8.32 -0.16 -9.40
C HIS A 54 -7.47 -0.86 -8.34
N HIS A 55 -6.44 -1.57 -8.74
CA HIS A 55 -5.60 -2.30 -7.80
C HIS A 55 -4.23 -2.55 -8.42
N ALA A 56 -3.32 -3.04 -7.62
CA ALA A 56 -2.00 -3.40 -8.09
C ALA A 56 -1.60 -4.75 -7.51
N GLU A 57 -0.80 -5.50 -8.27
CA GLU A 57 -0.35 -6.80 -7.85
C GLU A 57 1.09 -6.71 -7.39
N PHE A 58 1.35 -7.26 -6.20
CA PHE A 58 2.69 -7.29 -5.62
C PHE A 58 3.10 -8.75 -5.40
N LYS A 59 4.41 -8.97 -5.34
CA LYS A 59 4.95 -10.28 -5.05
C LYS A 59 5.90 -10.14 -3.88
N ASP A 60 5.75 -10.99 -2.86
CA ASP A 60 6.60 -10.91 -1.68
C ASP A 60 7.90 -11.68 -1.91
N GLU A 61 8.74 -11.73 -0.89
CA GLU A 61 10.04 -12.38 -1.01
C GLU A 61 9.93 -13.88 -1.23
N LYS A 62 8.81 -14.47 -0.88
CA LYS A 62 8.61 -15.90 -1.07
C LYS A 62 7.97 -16.19 -2.42
N GLY A 63 7.72 -15.17 -3.21
CA GLY A 63 7.10 -15.37 -4.52
C GLY A 63 5.58 -15.43 -4.50
N ILE A 64 4.97 -15.16 -3.36
CA ILE A 64 3.52 -15.18 -3.27
C ILE A 64 2.96 -13.86 -3.75
N ARG A 65 1.99 -13.92 -4.67
CA ARG A 65 1.41 -12.70 -5.22
C ARG A 65 0.20 -12.29 -4.43
N ARG A 66 0.07 -10.99 -4.20
CA ARG A 66 -1.07 -10.42 -3.52
C ARG A 66 -1.49 -9.16 -4.24
N SER A 67 -2.80 -8.93 -4.30
CA SER A 67 -3.32 -7.72 -4.91
C SER A 67 -3.91 -6.83 -3.83
N PHE A 68 -3.69 -5.54 -3.97
CA PHE A 68 -4.22 -4.56 -3.04
C PHE A 68 -4.85 -3.44 -3.83
N ARG A 69 -5.93 -2.88 -3.32
CA ARG A 69 -6.51 -1.69 -3.92
C ARG A 69 -5.64 -0.50 -3.58
N TYR A 70 -5.71 0.53 -4.41
CA TYR A 70 -4.86 1.69 -4.20
C TYR A 70 -5.13 2.40 -2.87
N TRP A 71 -6.34 2.33 -2.35
CA TRP A 71 -6.64 2.87 -1.03
C TRP A 71 -5.80 2.16 0.01
N ASP A 72 -5.72 0.85 -0.05
CA ASP A 72 -4.97 0.07 0.91
C ASP A 72 -3.47 0.30 0.73
N ILE A 73 -3.02 0.39 -0.50
CA ILE A 73 -1.60 0.62 -0.77
C ILE A 73 -1.16 1.94 -0.18
N GLU A 74 -1.99 2.97 -0.30
CA GLU A 74 -1.64 4.26 0.27
C GLU A 74 -1.44 4.14 1.77
N LYS A 75 -2.34 3.44 2.46
CA LYS A 75 -2.21 3.28 3.90
C LYS A 75 -1.04 2.38 4.26
N LEU A 76 -0.76 1.36 3.47
CA LEU A 76 0.37 0.49 3.73
C LEU A 76 1.70 1.22 3.54
N LEU A 77 1.77 2.13 2.60
CA LEU A 77 2.98 2.92 2.39
C LEU A 77 3.22 3.88 3.54
N LEU A 78 2.15 4.39 4.13
CA LEU A 78 2.25 5.35 5.22
C LEU A 78 2.29 4.69 6.60
N GLY A 79 2.00 3.40 6.67
CA GLY A 79 1.97 2.72 7.95
C GLY A 79 0.73 3.06 8.76
N GLU A 80 -0.36 3.43 8.10
CA GLU A 80 -1.60 3.77 8.78
C GLU A 80 -2.50 2.56 8.90
N PRO A 81 -3.37 2.50 9.91
CA PRO A 81 -4.31 1.39 10.03
C PRO A 81 -5.27 1.39 8.86
N ARG A 82 -5.65 0.20 8.42
CA ARG A 82 -6.56 0.03 7.29
C ARG A 82 -7.99 -0.06 7.74
#